data_753249209eee2ccf0a64dfbae867d8a3
#
_entry.id   753249209eee2ccf0a64dfbae867d8a3
#
_cell.length_a   1.000
_cell.length_b   1.000
_cell.length_c   1.000
_cell.angle_alpha   90.00
_cell.angle_beta   90.00
_cell.angle_gamma   90.00
#
_symmetry.space_group_name_H-M   'P 1'
#
loop_
_entity.id
_entity.type
_entity.pdbx_description
1 polymer ?
#
loop_
_entity_poly.entity_id
_entity_poly.type
_entity_poly.pdbx_seq_one_letter_code
_entity_poly.pdbx_strand_id
1 'polypeptide(L)'
;MQVTSHVYSVHIADTAVSHPGGSNVFFVGDPSEGMVLVDTGEHDRDWTKQILNAYEELGRPLITAIAITHSHSDHIGVLDRIFEVVQAPVRCHPKLVRRLAAVVGVENVVKLRAGERMRAGGGVLLIAIFTPG
;
A
#
# COMPACT_ATOMS: atom_id res chain seq x y z
N MET A 1 -13.34 3.46 -4.36
CA MET A 1 -13.88 4.11 -5.58
C MET A 1 -12.90 4.02 -6.74
N GLN A 2 -13.36 3.64 -7.89
CA GLN A 2 -12.52 3.60 -9.07
C GLN A 2 -12.26 5.02 -9.58
N VAL A 3 -10.99 5.40 -9.66
CA VAL A 3 -10.57 6.73 -10.13
C VAL A 3 -10.38 6.75 -11.63
N THR A 4 -9.70 5.70 -12.15
CA THR A 4 -9.53 5.44 -13.58
C THR A 4 -9.79 3.97 -13.81
N SER A 5 -9.63 3.50 -15.06
CA SER A 5 -9.84 2.07 -15.37
C SER A 5 -8.91 1.13 -14.59
N HIS A 6 -7.79 1.62 -14.04
CA HIS A 6 -6.80 0.79 -13.35
C HIS A 6 -6.38 1.35 -12.00
N VAL A 7 -7.11 2.31 -11.45
CA VAL A 7 -6.80 2.88 -10.14
C VAL A 7 -8.07 2.93 -9.30
N TYR A 8 -8.03 2.26 -8.15
CA TYR A 8 -9.12 2.21 -7.19
C TYR A 8 -8.65 2.86 -5.90
N SER A 9 -9.27 3.95 -5.48
CA SER A 9 -8.90 4.64 -4.26
C SER A 9 -9.80 4.24 -3.10
N VAL A 10 -9.20 4.13 -1.92
CA VAL A 10 -9.91 3.99 -0.65
C VAL A 10 -9.63 5.25 0.13
N HIS A 11 -10.62 6.12 0.24
CA HIS A 11 -10.51 7.33 1.04
C HIS A 11 -10.89 7.02 2.48
N ILE A 12 -9.97 7.29 3.38
CA ILE A 12 -10.15 7.04 4.79
C ILE A 12 -10.32 8.38 5.49
N ALA A 13 -11.53 8.63 5.97
CA ALA A 13 -11.82 9.84 6.71
C ALA A 13 -11.09 9.81 8.05
N ASP A 14 -10.34 10.85 8.33
CA ASP A 14 -9.56 10.97 9.55
C ASP A 14 -9.93 12.27 10.24
N THR A 15 -10.32 12.18 11.50
CA THR A 15 -10.65 13.34 12.33
C THR A 15 -9.44 13.87 13.07
N ALA A 16 -8.28 13.24 12.95
CA ALA A 16 -7.06 13.71 13.60
C ALA A 16 -6.60 15.05 13.01
N VAL A 17 -6.10 15.92 13.87
CA VAL A 17 -5.64 17.25 13.46
C VAL A 17 -4.47 17.15 12.49
N SER A 18 -3.64 16.13 12.62
CA SER A 18 -2.47 15.90 11.77
C SER A 18 -2.80 15.53 10.32
N HIS A 19 -4.02 15.08 10.06
CA HIS A 19 -4.44 14.62 8.73
C HIS A 19 -5.82 15.18 8.37
N PRO A 20 -5.95 16.51 8.23
CA PRO A 20 -7.24 17.09 7.86
C PRO A 20 -7.64 16.63 6.46
N GLY A 21 -8.86 16.12 6.32
CA GLY A 21 -9.35 15.60 5.05
C GLY A 21 -9.09 14.11 4.83
N GLY A 22 -8.37 13.44 5.74
CA GLY A 22 -8.12 12.01 5.68
C GLY A 22 -6.92 11.62 4.81
N SER A 23 -6.84 10.35 4.50
CA SER A 23 -5.77 9.76 3.70
C SER A 23 -6.35 8.89 2.60
N ASN A 24 -5.56 8.65 1.54
CA ASN A 24 -5.95 7.76 0.46
C ASN A 24 -4.98 6.58 0.37
N VAL A 25 -5.55 5.42 0.14
CA VAL A 25 -4.83 4.19 -0.17
C VAL A 25 -5.28 3.76 -1.57
N PHE A 26 -4.38 3.23 -2.37
CA PHE A 26 -4.70 2.91 -3.76
C PHE A 26 -4.44 1.45 -4.08
N PHE A 27 -5.37 0.82 -4.79
CA PHE A 27 -5.14 -0.44 -5.49
C PHE A 27 -4.95 -0.12 -6.96
N VAL A 28 -3.80 -0.47 -7.51
CA VAL A 28 -3.42 -0.11 -8.88
C VAL A 28 -3.20 -1.37 -9.71
N GLY A 29 -3.87 -1.48 -10.84
CA GLY A 29 -3.78 -2.61 -11.75
C GLY A 29 -5.14 -3.14 -12.14
N ASP A 30 -5.16 -4.36 -12.64
CA ASP A 30 -6.40 -5.05 -13.03
C ASP A 30 -6.69 -6.13 -11.98
N PRO A 31 -7.89 -6.12 -11.36
CA PRO A 31 -8.23 -7.12 -10.35
C PRO A 31 -8.14 -8.57 -10.85
N SER A 32 -8.30 -8.80 -12.13
CA SER A 32 -8.23 -10.14 -12.72
C SER A 32 -6.79 -10.59 -13.03
N GLU A 33 -5.83 -9.67 -13.09
CA GLU A 33 -4.45 -9.98 -13.48
C GLU A 33 -3.43 -9.75 -12.38
N GLY A 34 -3.72 -8.83 -11.47
CA GLY A 34 -2.84 -8.52 -10.34
C GLY A 34 -2.78 -7.02 -10.07
N MET A 35 -2.59 -6.68 -8.81
CA MET A 35 -2.58 -5.28 -8.36
C MET A 35 -1.43 -5.01 -7.44
N VAL A 36 -1.02 -3.73 -7.39
CA VAL A 36 -0.11 -3.20 -6.39
C VAL A 36 -0.95 -2.40 -5.40
N LEU A 37 -0.79 -2.68 -4.11
CA LEU A 37 -1.39 -1.88 -3.06
C LEU A 37 -0.41 -0.77 -2.68
N VAL A 38 -0.84 0.48 -2.82
CA VAL A 38 0.00 1.64 -2.51
C VAL A 38 -0.45 2.22 -1.19
N ASP A 39 0.41 2.12 -0.21
CA ASP A 39 0.22 2.50 1.19
C ASP A 39 -0.81 1.65 1.93
N THR A 40 -0.81 1.74 3.24
CA THR A 40 -1.70 0.99 4.12
C THR A 40 -2.39 1.87 5.15
N GLY A 41 -2.23 3.20 5.05
CA GLY A 41 -2.86 4.13 5.98
C GLY A 41 -2.19 4.13 7.35
N GLU A 42 -2.85 4.70 8.32
CA GLU A 42 -2.36 4.80 9.68
C GLU A 42 -2.86 3.66 10.58
N HIS A 43 -2.31 3.59 11.78
CA HIS A 43 -2.67 2.56 12.76
C HIS A 43 -4.04 2.84 13.36
N ASP A 44 -5.08 2.30 12.74
CA ASP A 44 -6.46 2.40 13.20
C ASP A 44 -7.22 1.18 12.69
N ARG A 45 -8.03 0.58 13.55
CA ARG A 45 -8.82 -0.60 13.19
C ARG A 45 -9.78 -0.32 12.03
N ASP A 46 -10.38 0.88 12.04
CA ASP A 46 -11.34 1.24 11.01
C ASP A 46 -10.66 1.41 9.65
N TRP A 47 -9.43 1.90 9.63
CA TRP A 47 -8.64 2.02 8.41
C TRP A 47 -8.29 0.66 7.83
N THR A 48 -7.81 -0.23 8.69
CA THR A 48 -7.53 -1.62 8.29
C THR A 48 -8.78 -2.27 7.72
N LYS A 49 -9.90 -2.11 8.40
CA LYS A 49 -11.18 -2.67 7.97
C LYS A 49 -11.62 -2.12 6.62
N GLN A 50 -11.49 -0.83 6.39
CA GLN A 50 -11.85 -0.21 5.12
C GLN A 50 -10.99 -0.70 3.97
N ILE A 51 -9.69 -0.85 4.20
CA ILE A 51 -8.77 -1.39 3.18
C ILE A 51 -9.13 -2.84 2.86
N LEU A 52 -9.36 -3.67 3.87
CA LEU A 52 -9.72 -5.07 3.67
C LEU A 52 -11.10 -5.22 3.03
N ASN A 53 -12.05 -4.35 3.34
CA ASN A 53 -13.35 -4.34 2.68
C ASN A 53 -13.20 -4.02 1.18
N ALA A 54 -12.37 -3.04 0.83
CA ALA A 54 -12.10 -2.73 -0.57
C ALA A 54 -11.44 -3.90 -1.29
N TYR A 55 -10.51 -4.58 -0.63
CA TYR A 55 -9.87 -5.78 -1.16
C TYR A 55 -10.92 -6.87 -1.46
N GLU A 56 -11.86 -7.09 -0.54
CA GLU A 56 -12.95 -8.05 -0.75
C GLU A 56 -13.87 -7.62 -1.90
N GLU A 57 -14.22 -6.34 -1.99
CA GLU A 57 -15.07 -5.82 -3.05
C GLU A 57 -14.45 -5.96 -4.43
N LEU A 58 -13.12 -5.89 -4.51
CA LEU A 58 -12.39 -6.12 -5.76
C LEU A 58 -12.26 -7.60 -6.11
N GLY A 59 -12.79 -8.51 -5.28
CA GLY A 59 -12.77 -9.94 -5.53
C GLY A 59 -11.49 -10.62 -5.05
N ARG A 60 -10.84 -10.07 -4.03
CA ARG A 60 -9.59 -10.58 -3.45
C ARG A 60 -8.50 -10.74 -4.53
N PRO A 61 -8.15 -9.67 -5.24
CA PRO A 61 -7.18 -9.78 -6.34
C PRO A 61 -5.81 -10.23 -5.83
N LEU A 62 -5.02 -10.80 -6.74
CA LEU A 62 -3.62 -11.07 -6.44
C LEU A 62 -2.91 -9.73 -6.22
N ILE A 63 -2.32 -9.56 -5.03
CA ILE A 63 -1.50 -8.38 -4.75
C ILE A 63 -0.05 -8.76 -5.00
N THR A 64 0.58 -8.11 -5.96
CA THR A 64 1.95 -8.44 -6.38
C THR A 64 3.00 -7.71 -5.55
N ALA A 65 2.64 -6.59 -4.94
CA ALA A 65 3.50 -5.84 -4.04
C ALA A 65 2.68 -4.88 -3.19
N ILE A 66 3.18 -4.60 -1.98
CA ILE A 66 2.67 -3.52 -1.14
C ILE A 66 3.74 -2.43 -1.17
N ALA A 67 3.45 -1.32 -1.81
CA ALA A 67 4.39 -0.20 -1.92
C ALA A 67 4.13 0.81 -0.81
N ILE A 68 5.13 1.05 0.01
CA ILE A 68 5.05 2.01 1.12
C ILE A 68 5.78 3.28 0.71
N THR A 69 5.05 4.37 0.60
CA THR A 69 5.60 5.65 0.14
C THR A 69 6.26 6.42 1.28
N HIS A 70 5.73 6.28 2.48
CA HIS A 70 6.29 6.92 3.66
C HIS A 70 5.93 6.10 4.90
N SER A 71 6.66 6.33 5.98
CA SER A 71 6.43 5.61 7.23
C SER A 71 6.51 6.59 8.40
N HIS A 72 5.40 6.74 9.08
CA HIS A 72 5.37 7.28 10.43
C HIS A 72 5.29 6.10 11.41
N SER A 73 5.68 6.31 12.64
CA SER A 73 5.70 5.25 13.65
C SER A 73 4.34 4.57 13.82
N ASP A 74 3.26 5.28 13.55
CA ASP A 74 1.89 4.80 13.73
C ASP A 74 1.41 3.89 12.61
N HIS A 75 2.07 3.86 11.45
CA HIS A 75 1.63 3.11 10.28
C HIS A 75 2.00 1.62 10.32
N ILE A 76 2.91 1.26 11.20
CA ILE A 76 3.52 -0.07 11.24
C ILE A 76 2.50 -1.15 11.61
N GLY A 77 1.59 -0.86 12.54
CA GLY A 77 0.60 -1.85 12.98
C GLY A 77 -0.41 -2.22 11.92
N VAL A 78 -0.76 -1.31 11.02
CA VAL A 78 -1.69 -1.58 9.92
C VAL A 78 -1.02 -2.46 8.86
N LEU A 79 0.25 -2.19 8.57
CA LEU A 79 1.00 -2.99 7.60
C LEU A 79 1.05 -4.46 8.00
N ASP A 80 1.27 -4.75 9.27
CA ASP A 80 1.32 -6.12 9.77
C ASP A 80 0.02 -6.88 9.45
N ARG A 81 -1.12 -6.27 9.72
CA ARG A 81 -2.43 -6.88 9.47
C ARG A 81 -2.73 -7.04 7.99
N ILE A 82 -2.43 -6.03 7.19
CA ILE A 82 -2.64 -6.09 5.75
C ILE A 82 -1.74 -7.16 5.13
N PHE A 83 -0.47 -7.20 5.53
CA PHE A 83 0.47 -8.20 5.05
C PHE A 83 0.01 -9.63 5.37
N GLU A 84 -0.52 -9.84 6.56
CA GLU A 84 -1.02 -11.14 6.98
C GLU A 84 -2.13 -11.65 6.05
N VAL A 85 -2.98 -10.76 5.56
CA VAL A 85 -4.09 -11.13 4.68
C VAL A 85 -3.65 -11.26 3.23
N VAL A 86 -2.91 -10.29 2.70
CA VAL A 86 -2.59 -10.25 1.26
C VAL A 86 -1.28 -10.93 0.90
N GLN A 87 -0.38 -11.10 1.84
CA GLN A 87 0.89 -11.85 1.71
C GLN A 87 1.70 -11.50 0.46
N ALA A 88 1.94 -10.21 0.25
CA ALA A 88 2.71 -9.72 -0.87
C ALA A 88 4.02 -9.09 -0.39
N PRO A 89 5.07 -9.09 -1.22
CA PRO A 89 6.32 -8.42 -0.84
C PRO A 89 6.09 -6.94 -0.58
N VAL A 90 6.73 -6.42 0.46
CA VAL A 90 6.68 -5.00 0.81
C VAL A 90 7.83 -4.30 0.11
N ARG A 91 7.53 -3.27 -0.66
CA ARG A 91 8.54 -2.48 -1.36
C ARG A 91 8.57 -1.06 -0.81
N CYS A 92 9.74 -0.58 -0.50
CA CYS A 92 9.88 0.72 0.16
C CYS A 92 11.24 1.34 -0.13
N HIS A 93 11.36 2.64 0.16
CA HIS A 93 12.64 3.33 0.09
C HIS A 93 13.68 2.58 0.93
N PRO A 94 14.95 2.53 0.48
CA PRO A 94 16.00 1.82 1.23
C PRO A 94 16.13 2.23 2.70
N LYS A 95 15.83 3.48 3.03
CA LYS A 95 15.86 3.97 4.41
C LYS A 95 14.80 3.33 5.32
N LEU A 96 13.73 2.78 4.75
CA LEU A 96 12.63 2.19 5.51
C LEU A 96 12.76 0.67 5.68
N VAL A 97 13.69 0.04 4.98
CA VAL A 97 13.82 -1.42 4.96
C VAL A 97 13.94 -1.99 6.37
N ARG A 98 14.84 -1.45 7.18
CA ARG A 98 15.09 -1.97 8.53
C ARG A 98 13.83 -1.87 9.40
N ARG A 99 13.12 -0.75 9.32
CA ARG A 99 11.91 -0.53 10.11
C ARG A 99 10.79 -1.47 9.70
N LEU A 100 10.58 -1.63 8.41
CA LEU A 100 9.50 -2.49 7.91
C LEU A 100 9.84 -3.97 8.04
N ALA A 101 11.12 -4.33 7.93
CA ALA A 101 11.56 -5.70 8.15
C ALA A 101 11.28 -6.16 9.59
N ALA A 102 11.31 -5.25 10.55
CA ALA A 102 10.97 -5.56 11.94
C ALA A 102 9.48 -5.92 12.10
N VAL A 103 8.65 -5.52 11.15
CA VAL A 103 7.19 -5.77 11.19
C VAL A 103 6.82 -7.06 10.46
N VAL A 104 7.32 -7.22 9.22
CA VAL A 104 6.87 -8.30 8.32
C VAL A 104 7.95 -9.35 8.05
N GLY A 105 9.16 -9.16 8.56
CA GLY A 105 10.28 -10.05 8.30
C GLY A 105 11.18 -9.54 7.18
N VAL A 106 12.49 -9.74 7.34
CA VAL A 106 13.48 -9.23 6.39
C VAL A 106 13.33 -9.84 5.00
N GLU A 107 12.89 -11.09 4.92
CA GLU A 107 12.68 -11.80 3.65
C GLU A 107 11.50 -11.26 2.86
N ASN A 108 10.64 -10.47 3.48
CA ASN A 108 9.42 -9.94 2.87
C ASN A 108 9.54 -8.48 2.45
N VAL A 109 10.69 -7.86 2.67
CA VAL A 109 10.91 -6.45 2.34
C VAL A 109 11.95 -6.34 1.25
N VAL A 110 11.60 -5.61 0.18
CA VAL A 110 12.48 -5.40 -0.97
C VAL A 110 12.66 -3.89 -1.16
N LYS A 111 13.90 -3.47 -1.32
CA LYS A 111 14.21 -2.07 -1.60
C LYS A 111 13.57 -1.63 -2.91
N LEU A 112 13.01 -0.43 -2.89
CA LEU A 112 12.50 0.22 -4.09
C LEU A 112 13.33 1.48 -4.32
N ARG A 113 14.13 1.49 -5.37
CA ARG A 113 15.01 2.61 -5.69
C ARG A 113 14.32 3.60 -6.62
N ALA A 114 14.77 4.84 -6.61
CA ALA A 114 14.25 5.86 -7.51
C ALA A 114 14.38 5.40 -8.96
N GLY A 115 13.31 5.54 -9.74
CA GLY A 115 13.26 5.12 -11.13
C GLY A 115 12.94 3.64 -11.33
N GLU A 116 12.91 2.84 -10.28
CA GLU A 116 12.51 1.44 -10.41
C GLU A 116 11.05 1.32 -10.80
N ARG A 117 10.76 0.30 -11.57
CA ARG A 117 9.44 0.05 -12.11
C ARG A 117 8.79 -1.16 -11.45
N MET A 118 7.49 -1.03 -11.16
CA MET A 118 6.67 -2.14 -10.70
C MET A 118 5.55 -2.36 -11.71
N ARG A 119 5.38 -3.59 -12.13
CA ARG A 119 4.30 -3.92 -13.05
C ARG A 119 3.06 -4.37 -12.28
N ALA A 120 1.91 -3.92 -12.77
CA ALA A 120 0.61 -4.38 -12.28
C ALA A 120 -0.21 -4.87 -13.46
N GLY A 121 -1.31 -5.57 -13.18
CA GLY A 121 -2.19 -6.08 -14.23
C GLY A 121 -2.79 -4.99 -15.09
N GLY A 122 -3.27 -5.33 -16.28
CA GLY A 122 -3.85 -4.38 -17.21
C GLY A 122 -2.82 -3.54 -17.95
N GLY A 123 -1.55 -3.95 -17.96
CA GLY A 123 -0.48 -3.22 -18.62
C GLY A 123 -0.02 -1.98 -17.86
N VAL A 124 -0.37 -1.87 -16.59
CA VAL A 124 -0.02 -0.72 -15.77
C VAL A 124 1.42 -0.80 -15.30
N LEU A 125 2.13 0.32 -15.36
CA LEU A 125 3.50 0.45 -14.91
C LEU A 125 3.60 1.57 -13.89
N LEU A 126 4.10 1.24 -12.70
CA LEU A 126 4.38 2.23 -11.67
C LEU A 126 5.88 2.52 -11.64
N ILE A 127 6.22 3.78 -11.48
CA ILE A 127 7.62 4.22 -11.39
C ILE A 127 7.83 4.89 -10.04
N ALA A 128 8.85 4.45 -9.32
CA ALA A 128 9.18 5.02 -8.02
C ALA A 128 9.83 6.40 -8.19
N ILE A 129 9.21 7.41 -7.62
CA ILE A 129 9.74 8.77 -7.59
C ILE A 129 9.78 9.21 -6.14
N PHE A 130 10.98 9.46 -5.62
CA PHE A 130 11.13 9.93 -4.25
C PHE A 130 11.38 11.44 -4.25
N THR A 131 10.54 12.14 -3.51
CA THR A 131 10.67 13.57 -3.34
C THR A 131 11.28 13.88 -1.97
N PRO A 132 12.14 14.90 -1.87
CA PRO A 132 12.64 15.34 -0.59
C PRO A 132 11.49 15.92 0.25
N GLY A 133 11.50 15.61 1.55
CA GLY A 133 10.45 16.15 2.42
C GLY A 133 10.20 15.38 3.66
#